data_ef700090b107f965d4ee214b7779d1e2
#
_entry.id   ef700090b107f965d4ee214b7779d1e2
#
_cell.length_a   1.000
_cell.length_b   1.000
_cell.length_c   1.000
_cell.angle_alpha   90.00
_cell.angle_beta   90.00
_cell.angle_gamma   90.00
#
_symmetry.space_group_name_H-M   'P 1'
#
loop_
_entity.id
_entity.type
_entity.pdbx_description
1 polymer ?
#
loop_
_entity_poly.entity_id
_entity_poly.type
_entity_poly.pdbx_seq_one_letter_code
_entity_poly.pdbx_strand_id
1 'polypeptide(L)'
;MAEPAIDREEQHSEVKPQEVKPPPKGVADEGIDVGISRLSEERIETVIRQVLDRETGARLKAYVNTCAHCGLCSEACHFYLSHDKDPTFSPVGKVKQTLWEMLKRKGRIERHSMKRIVQVAHTECNLCKRCSMYCPFGIDIAYLMLVVRRICHKLSITPRYIQDTAHSHSVTCNQMWVKEDEWIDTLQWQEEDARDEISDLRIPLEKEGADIMYSVIAPEPKFQAELIYQAAVIFHVAGLDWTMPATPGWDNSDMAMYTGDNEIMGRIKRAHFETAARLRVNRIVMGECGHAFRSVYDVGNRVLGWRMPPIPVQHAIDFYYELLKEGRIRVAKKFQEPVTLHDPCNVVRGRGLHEKARYVIRETCETLVEMHPNREHNYCCAAGGGV
;
A
#
# COMPACT_ATOMS: atom_id res chain seq x y z
N MET A 1 0.81 -1.50 -50.27
CA MET A 1 1.76 -0.60 -49.59
C MET A 1 1.99 -1.22 -48.20
N ALA A 2 3.16 -1.78 -47.98
CA ALA A 2 3.54 -2.45 -46.74
C ALA A 2 4.03 -1.42 -45.71
N GLU A 3 3.46 -1.48 -44.51
CA GLU A 3 3.98 -0.71 -43.36
C GLU A 3 5.38 -1.22 -42.95
N PRO A 4 6.29 -0.35 -42.53
CA PRO A 4 7.63 -0.76 -42.16
C PRO A 4 7.62 -1.46 -40.81
N ALA A 5 8.28 -2.61 -40.72
CA ALA A 5 8.58 -3.32 -39.50
C ALA A 5 9.46 -2.44 -38.59
N ILE A 6 9.00 -2.20 -37.36
CA ILE A 6 9.81 -1.54 -36.32
C ILE A 6 10.76 -2.57 -35.75
N ASP A 7 12.04 -2.40 -36.06
CA ASP A 7 13.16 -3.14 -35.51
C ASP A 7 13.25 -2.89 -34.00
N ARG A 8 12.97 -3.91 -33.18
CA ARG A 8 13.10 -3.88 -31.73
C ARG A 8 14.42 -4.53 -31.30
N GLU A 9 15.53 -4.01 -31.80
CA GLU A 9 16.84 -4.22 -31.19
C GLU A 9 17.35 -2.89 -30.62
N GLU A 10 16.82 -2.46 -29.48
CA GLU A 10 17.44 -1.45 -28.66
C GLU A 10 17.86 -2.05 -27.31
N GLN A 11 19.14 -2.41 -27.24
CA GLN A 11 20.09 -2.24 -26.15
C GLN A 11 19.47 -2.11 -24.75
N HIS A 12 19.11 -3.25 -24.13
CA HIS A 12 19.11 -3.34 -22.68
C HIS A 12 20.56 -3.24 -22.19
N SER A 13 21.01 -2.02 -21.91
CA SER A 13 22.19 -1.86 -21.06
C SER A 13 21.85 -2.52 -19.72
N GLU A 14 22.57 -3.58 -19.38
CA GLU A 14 22.53 -4.21 -18.06
C GLU A 14 22.89 -3.16 -17.00
N VAL A 15 21.89 -2.45 -16.48
CA VAL A 15 22.03 -1.72 -15.23
C VAL A 15 22.03 -2.78 -14.13
N LYS A 16 23.21 -3.24 -13.75
CA LYS A 16 23.36 -4.12 -12.58
C LYS A 16 22.69 -3.41 -11.40
N PRO A 17 21.76 -4.07 -10.69
CA PRO A 17 21.19 -3.51 -9.49
C PRO A 17 22.34 -3.18 -8.53
N GLN A 18 22.50 -1.91 -8.16
CA GLN A 18 23.37 -1.59 -7.05
C GLN A 18 22.76 -2.22 -5.81
N GLU A 19 23.52 -3.06 -5.10
CA GLU A 19 23.13 -3.56 -3.78
C GLU A 19 22.88 -2.37 -2.86
N VAL A 20 21.63 -1.99 -2.74
CA VAL A 20 21.20 -0.93 -1.82
C VAL A 20 21.12 -1.55 -0.43
N LYS A 21 22.20 -1.50 0.32
CA LYS A 21 22.16 -1.84 1.75
C LYS A 21 21.30 -0.81 2.47
N PRO A 22 20.32 -1.25 3.28
CA PRO A 22 19.56 -0.32 4.11
C PRO A 22 20.54 0.46 4.99
N PRO A 23 20.30 1.76 5.21
CA PRO A 23 21.16 2.54 6.11
C PRO A 23 21.16 1.90 7.50
N PRO A 24 22.28 1.92 8.22
CA PRO A 24 22.36 1.43 9.60
C PRO A 24 21.28 2.11 10.46
N LYS A 25 20.66 1.36 11.37
CA LYS A 25 19.63 1.90 12.28
C LYS A 25 20.15 3.15 12.97
N GLY A 26 19.41 4.26 12.86
CA GLY A 26 19.75 5.53 13.51
C GLY A 26 20.57 6.52 12.69
N VAL A 27 20.89 6.19 11.43
CA VAL A 27 21.56 7.13 10.52
C VAL A 27 20.52 7.99 9.82
N ALA A 28 20.75 9.32 9.81
CA ALA A 28 19.92 10.26 9.07
C ALA A 28 19.94 9.92 7.57
N ASP A 29 18.81 10.13 6.89
CA ASP A 29 18.73 10.00 5.44
C ASP A 29 19.48 11.18 4.79
N GLU A 30 20.74 10.96 4.45
CA GLU A 30 21.59 11.96 3.79
C GLU A 30 20.99 12.46 2.47
N GLY A 31 20.17 11.63 1.82
CA GLY A 31 19.48 12.01 0.59
C GLY A 31 18.51 13.16 0.78
N ILE A 32 17.86 13.25 1.95
CA ILE A 32 16.97 14.38 2.31
C ILE A 32 17.78 15.66 2.46
N ASP A 33 18.88 15.64 3.20
CA ASP A 33 19.70 16.82 3.42
C ASP A 33 20.35 17.32 2.12
N VAL A 34 20.83 16.41 1.27
CA VAL A 34 21.34 16.73 -0.07
C VAL A 34 20.22 17.30 -0.95
N GLY A 35 19.05 16.69 -0.96
CA GLY A 35 17.88 17.18 -1.69
C GLY A 35 17.51 18.61 -1.27
N ILE A 36 17.38 18.86 0.03
CA ILE A 36 17.06 20.18 0.59
C ILE A 36 18.13 21.22 0.22
N SER A 37 19.42 20.87 0.26
CA SER A 37 20.51 21.81 -0.06
C SER A 37 20.46 22.35 -1.50
N ARG A 38 19.85 21.58 -2.41
CA ARG A 38 19.68 21.93 -3.84
C ARG A 38 18.42 22.77 -4.12
N LEU A 39 17.52 22.94 -3.13
CA LEU A 39 16.31 23.68 -3.32
C LEU A 39 16.54 25.21 -3.22
N SER A 40 15.96 25.97 -4.14
CA SER A 40 15.75 27.41 -3.99
C SER A 40 14.39 27.68 -3.35
N GLU A 41 14.26 28.80 -2.65
CA GLU A 41 12.98 29.20 -2.03
C GLU A 41 11.89 29.44 -3.09
N GLU A 42 12.29 29.95 -4.26
CA GLU A 42 11.39 30.11 -5.41
C GLU A 42 10.82 28.77 -5.90
N ARG A 43 11.67 27.73 -5.97
CA ARG A 43 11.24 26.37 -6.33
C ARG A 43 10.27 25.81 -5.29
N ILE A 44 10.56 26.02 -4.01
CA ILE A 44 9.69 25.60 -2.91
C ILE A 44 8.32 26.28 -3.03
N GLU A 45 8.30 27.62 -3.15
CA GLU A 45 7.05 28.38 -3.29
C GLU A 45 6.24 27.92 -4.51
N THR A 46 6.89 27.74 -5.65
CA THR A 46 6.25 27.31 -6.90
C THR A 46 5.57 25.97 -6.75
N VAL A 47 6.28 24.96 -6.21
CA VAL A 47 5.74 23.61 -6.03
C VAL A 47 4.61 23.61 -5.01
N ILE A 48 4.76 24.29 -3.88
CA ILE A 48 3.69 24.37 -2.87
C ILE A 48 2.43 24.98 -3.48
N ARG A 49 2.53 26.10 -4.18
CA ARG A 49 1.38 26.73 -4.85
C ARG A 49 0.76 25.83 -5.91
N GLN A 50 1.56 25.14 -6.72
CA GLN A 50 1.06 24.20 -7.70
C GLN A 50 0.19 23.13 -7.03
N VAL A 51 0.67 22.50 -5.95
CA VAL A 51 -0.08 21.45 -5.27
C VAL A 51 -1.31 22.03 -4.56
N LEU A 52 -1.16 23.11 -3.81
CA LEU A 52 -2.26 23.64 -2.99
C LEU A 52 -3.39 24.29 -3.80
N ASP A 53 -3.08 24.96 -4.89
CA ASP A 53 -4.07 25.70 -5.68
C ASP A 53 -4.65 24.88 -6.83
N ARG A 54 -3.83 24.10 -7.54
CA ARG A 54 -4.23 23.40 -8.75
C ARG A 54 -4.71 21.97 -8.51
N GLU A 55 -4.02 21.22 -7.62
CA GLU A 55 -4.25 19.78 -7.47
C GLU A 55 -5.24 19.44 -6.35
N THR A 56 -5.33 20.28 -5.31
CA THR A 56 -6.12 19.94 -4.09
C THR A 56 -7.11 21.01 -3.66
N GLY A 57 -7.00 22.18 -4.20
CA GLY A 57 -7.73 23.44 -4.01
C GLY A 57 -8.88 23.47 -3.01
N ALA A 58 -10.10 23.24 -3.49
CA ALA A 58 -11.31 23.43 -2.68
C ALA A 58 -11.41 22.46 -1.49
N ARG A 59 -11.06 21.18 -1.67
CA ARG A 59 -11.18 20.16 -0.62
C ARG A 59 -10.23 20.43 0.54
N LEU A 60 -8.99 20.81 0.23
CA LEU A 60 -7.99 21.15 1.23
C LEU A 60 -8.43 22.37 2.07
N LYS A 61 -8.86 23.45 1.40
CA LYS A 61 -9.36 24.64 2.07
C LYS A 61 -10.59 24.35 2.95
N ALA A 62 -11.52 23.53 2.45
CA ALA A 62 -12.68 23.09 3.23
C ALA A 62 -12.23 22.37 4.51
N TYR A 63 -11.36 21.40 4.43
CA TYR A 63 -10.90 20.65 5.60
C TYR A 63 -10.16 21.53 6.61
N VAL A 64 -9.27 22.39 6.16
CA VAL A 64 -8.51 23.28 7.05
C VAL A 64 -9.41 24.31 7.74
N ASN A 65 -10.40 24.86 7.03
CA ASN A 65 -11.32 25.85 7.58
C ASN A 65 -12.40 25.23 8.50
N THR A 66 -12.74 23.94 8.30
CA THR A 66 -13.75 23.25 9.11
C THR A 66 -13.18 22.79 10.46
N CYS A 67 -11.85 22.73 10.61
CA CYS A 67 -11.23 22.22 11.81
C CYS A 67 -11.49 23.14 13.02
N ALA A 68 -12.30 22.66 13.97
CA ALA A 68 -12.62 23.39 15.20
C ALA A 68 -11.56 23.24 16.31
N HIS A 69 -10.44 22.58 16.05
CA HIS A 69 -9.36 22.32 17.02
C HIS A 69 -9.82 21.63 18.32
N CYS A 70 -10.85 20.77 18.27
CA CYS A 70 -11.47 20.12 19.43
C CYS A 70 -10.57 19.07 20.12
N GLY A 71 -9.47 18.63 19.48
CA GLY A 71 -8.51 17.70 20.07
C GLY A 71 -8.85 16.20 19.99
N LEU A 72 -10.07 15.78 19.60
CA LEU A 72 -10.47 14.36 19.55
C LEU A 72 -9.55 13.49 18.67
N CYS A 73 -9.05 14.04 17.56
CA CYS A 73 -8.08 13.34 16.72
C CYS A 73 -6.74 13.06 17.43
N SER A 74 -6.38 13.84 18.47
CA SER A 74 -5.13 13.68 19.22
C SER A 74 -5.18 12.43 20.07
N GLU A 75 -6.28 12.19 20.79
CA GLU A 75 -6.47 10.98 21.60
C GLU A 75 -6.52 9.70 20.75
N ALA A 76 -6.74 9.85 19.45
CA ALA A 76 -6.67 8.74 18.50
C ALA A 76 -5.26 8.46 17.97
N CYS A 77 -4.30 9.37 18.12
CA CYS A 77 -3.00 9.29 17.47
C CYS A 77 -1.96 8.62 18.37
N HIS A 78 -1.44 7.45 17.95
CA HIS A 78 -0.40 6.76 18.71
C HIS A 78 0.90 7.57 18.85
N PHE A 79 1.27 8.40 17.87
CA PHE A 79 2.42 9.32 18.02
C PHE A 79 2.20 10.34 19.14
N TYR A 80 1.03 10.92 19.23
CA TYR A 80 0.71 11.84 20.31
C TYR A 80 0.73 11.14 21.67
N LEU A 81 0.15 9.95 21.74
CA LEU A 81 0.08 9.17 22.99
C LEU A 81 1.44 8.65 23.44
N SER A 82 2.34 8.28 22.50
CA SER A 82 3.67 7.76 22.81
C SER A 82 4.73 8.84 23.07
N HIS A 83 4.38 10.12 22.90
CA HIS A 83 5.24 11.27 23.15
C HIS A 83 4.63 12.17 24.25
N ASP A 84 4.18 11.55 25.34
CA ASP A 84 3.67 12.21 26.55
C ASP A 84 2.59 13.28 26.26
N LYS A 85 1.79 13.04 25.22
CA LYS A 85 0.76 13.96 24.75
C LYS A 85 1.27 15.34 24.32
N ASP A 86 2.51 15.40 23.83
CA ASP A 86 3.05 16.65 23.28
C ASP A 86 2.20 17.09 22.06
N PRO A 87 1.62 18.31 22.11
CA PRO A 87 0.78 18.84 21.04
C PRO A 87 1.44 18.87 19.65
N THR A 88 2.76 18.90 19.58
CA THR A 88 3.50 18.89 18.31
C THR A 88 3.29 17.60 17.53
N PHE A 89 3.12 16.46 18.21
CA PHE A 89 2.84 15.15 17.63
C PHE A 89 1.35 14.88 17.41
N SER A 90 0.47 15.81 17.81
CA SER A 90 -0.96 15.66 17.54
C SER A 90 -1.29 15.80 16.06
N PRO A 91 -2.33 15.15 15.53
CA PRO A 91 -2.73 15.30 14.13
C PRO A 91 -2.97 16.77 13.72
N VAL A 92 -3.61 17.55 14.57
CA VAL A 92 -3.82 18.98 14.33
C VAL A 92 -2.51 19.76 14.40
N GLY A 93 -1.59 19.39 15.31
CA GLY A 93 -0.25 19.98 15.41
C GLY A 93 0.57 19.73 14.15
N LYS A 94 0.52 18.52 13.60
CA LYS A 94 1.17 18.17 12.33
C LYS A 94 0.65 19.01 11.16
N VAL A 95 -0.67 19.17 11.05
CA VAL A 95 -1.27 20.03 10.02
C VAL A 95 -0.87 21.50 10.22
N LYS A 96 -0.81 21.98 11.48
CA LYS A 96 -0.37 23.36 11.78
C LYS A 96 1.07 23.62 11.37
N GLN A 97 1.98 22.67 11.67
CA GLN A 97 3.40 22.77 11.32
C GLN A 97 3.68 22.64 9.81
N THR A 98 2.73 22.20 9.03
CA THR A 98 2.90 21.89 7.60
C THR A 98 1.92 22.67 6.74
N LEU A 99 0.78 22.12 6.37
CA LEU A 99 -0.16 22.69 5.41
C LEU A 99 -0.73 24.04 5.82
N TRP A 100 -1.03 24.21 7.09
CA TRP A 100 -1.59 25.46 7.56
C TRP A 100 -0.58 26.62 7.42
N GLU A 101 0.68 26.36 7.75
CA GLU A 101 1.76 27.33 7.58
C GLU A 101 2.00 27.61 6.08
N MET A 102 1.97 26.60 5.22
CA MET A 102 2.08 26.76 3.78
C MET A 102 0.95 27.62 3.20
N LEU A 103 -0.28 27.40 3.65
CA LEU A 103 -1.43 28.19 3.23
C LEU A 103 -1.34 29.64 3.72
N LYS A 104 -1.04 29.83 5.02
CA LYS A 104 -0.92 31.15 5.64
C LYS A 104 0.15 32.00 4.96
N ARG A 105 1.30 31.41 4.67
CA ARG A 105 2.43 32.10 4.01
C ARG A 105 2.32 32.09 2.47
N LYS A 106 1.21 31.60 1.91
CA LYS A 106 0.99 31.52 0.45
C LYS A 106 2.13 30.80 -0.28
N GLY A 107 2.62 29.71 0.30
CA GLY A 107 3.70 28.87 -0.24
C GLY A 107 5.12 29.32 0.11
N ARG A 108 5.32 30.49 0.68
CA ARG A 108 6.64 31.02 1.03
C ARG A 108 7.17 30.35 2.31
N ILE A 109 7.81 29.20 2.13
CA ILE A 109 8.43 28.42 3.20
C ILE A 109 9.95 28.46 3.01
N GLU A 110 10.65 28.75 4.08
CA GLU A 110 12.12 28.80 4.10
C GLU A 110 12.71 27.39 3.95
N ARG A 111 13.81 27.30 3.18
CA ARG A 111 14.46 26.02 2.88
C ARG A 111 14.80 25.18 4.12
N HIS A 112 15.30 25.83 5.17
CA HIS A 112 15.65 25.11 6.42
C HIS A 112 14.46 24.44 7.11
N SER A 113 13.24 24.97 6.94
CA SER A 113 12.01 24.40 7.49
C SER A 113 11.58 23.11 6.81
N MET A 114 12.09 22.84 5.59
CA MET A 114 11.69 21.64 4.82
C MET A 114 12.09 20.35 5.52
N LYS A 115 13.21 20.31 6.26
CA LYS A 115 13.63 19.13 7.03
C LYS A 115 12.57 18.72 8.06
N ARG A 116 12.07 19.70 8.82
CA ARG A 116 10.99 19.46 9.78
C ARG A 116 9.70 19.00 9.11
N ILE A 117 9.36 19.57 7.97
CA ILE A 117 8.17 19.21 7.20
C ILE A 117 8.25 17.75 6.72
N VAL A 118 9.39 17.30 6.20
CA VAL A 118 9.63 15.91 5.81
C VAL A 118 9.46 14.98 7.01
N GLN A 119 10.08 15.32 8.15
CA GLN A 119 9.99 14.53 9.38
C GLN A 119 8.53 14.38 9.83
N VAL A 120 7.77 15.47 9.92
CA VAL A 120 6.34 15.44 10.30
C VAL A 120 5.53 14.57 9.35
N ALA A 121 5.80 14.66 8.05
CA ALA A 121 5.00 13.97 7.06
C ALA A 121 5.31 12.46 6.98
N HIS A 122 6.56 12.06 7.13
CA HIS A 122 7.00 10.68 6.88
C HIS A 122 7.29 9.91 8.16
N THR A 123 7.98 10.52 9.14
CA THR A 123 8.40 9.83 10.36
C THR A 123 7.33 9.89 11.47
N GLU A 124 6.55 10.95 11.52
CA GLU A 124 5.55 11.17 12.59
C GLU A 124 4.11 10.85 12.16
N CYS A 125 3.90 10.31 10.95
CA CYS A 125 2.58 9.99 10.44
C CYS A 125 2.59 8.79 9.49
N ASN A 126 1.90 7.71 9.83
CA ASN A 126 1.80 6.49 9.02
C ASN A 126 0.60 6.48 8.05
N LEU A 127 -0.10 7.58 7.89
CA LEU A 127 -1.33 7.67 7.06
C LEU A 127 -2.39 6.61 7.43
N CYS A 128 -2.44 6.17 8.69
CA CYS A 128 -3.29 5.07 9.16
C CYS A 128 -4.78 5.38 9.24
N LYS A 129 -5.18 6.63 9.03
CA LYS A 129 -6.58 7.14 9.07
C LYS A 129 -7.30 7.07 10.43
N ARG A 130 -6.65 6.63 11.52
CA ARG A 130 -7.33 6.55 12.81
C ARG A 130 -7.84 7.94 13.28
N CYS A 131 -7.02 8.96 13.18
CA CYS A 131 -7.41 10.34 13.48
C CYS A 131 -8.54 10.86 12.59
N SER A 132 -8.61 10.44 11.32
CA SER A 132 -9.69 10.81 10.39
C SER A 132 -11.03 10.21 10.83
N MET A 133 -11.04 8.98 11.37
CA MET A 133 -12.24 8.33 11.95
C MET A 133 -12.78 9.05 13.18
N TYR A 134 -11.89 9.56 14.04
CA TYR A 134 -12.27 10.26 15.28
C TYR A 134 -12.63 11.73 15.05
N CYS A 135 -12.54 12.22 13.81
CA CYS A 135 -12.91 13.60 13.52
C CYS A 135 -14.43 13.73 13.36
N PRO A 136 -15.13 14.46 14.25
CA PRO A 136 -16.59 14.63 14.18
C PRO A 136 -17.02 15.46 12.96
N PHE A 137 -16.10 16.20 12.34
CA PHE A 137 -16.34 16.98 11.14
C PHE A 137 -16.00 16.23 9.84
N GLY A 138 -15.66 14.95 9.91
CA GLY A 138 -15.32 14.14 8.74
C GLY A 138 -14.03 14.58 8.00
N ILE A 139 -13.13 15.27 8.67
CA ILE A 139 -11.86 15.70 8.06
C ILE A 139 -10.95 14.49 7.86
N ASP A 140 -10.57 14.22 6.62
CA ASP A 140 -9.55 13.19 6.32
C ASP A 140 -8.13 13.76 6.57
N ILE A 141 -7.70 13.69 7.83
CA ILE A 141 -6.39 14.21 8.25
C ILE A 141 -5.25 13.44 7.59
N ALA A 142 -5.42 12.13 7.36
CA ALA A 142 -4.43 11.34 6.63
C ALA A 142 -4.26 11.83 5.18
N TYR A 143 -5.35 12.27 4.53
CA TYR A 143 -5.26 12.92 3.23
C TYR A 143 -4.49 14.24 3.29
N LEU A 144 -4.67 15.06 4.33
CA LEU A 144 -3.90 16.29 4.50
C LEU A 144 -2.39 15.99 4.58
N MET A 145 -2.01 14.96 5.34
CA MET A 145 -0.61 14.54 5.42
C MET A 145 -0.09 13.94 4.10
N LEU A 146 -0.92 13.24 3.34
CA LEU A 146 -0.57 12.77 2.00
C LEU A 146 -0.29 13.95 1.04
N VAL A 147 -1.02 15.05 1.15
CA VAL A 147 -0.74 16.28 0.37
C VAL A 147 0.65 16.85 0.72
N VAL A 148 1.03 16.83 2.00
CA VAL A 148 2.41 17.23 2.40
C VAL A 148 3.45 16.32 1.76
N ARG A 149 3.25 14.99 1.81
CA ARG A 149 4.14 14.03 1.16
C ARG A 149 4.26 14.27 -0.34
N ARG A 150 3.16 14.60 -1.02
CA ARG A 150 3.20 14.98 -2.45
C ARG A 150 4.05 16.22 -2.72
N ILE A 151 4.00 17.22 -1.84
CA ILE A 151 4.88 18.39 -1.93
C ILE A 151 6.34 17.96 -1.77
N CYS A 152 6.65 17.13 -0.77
CA CYS A 152 8.00 16.60 -0.56
C CYS A 152 8.48 15.80 -1.78
N HIS A 153 7.61 14.95 -2.37
CA HIS A 153 7.94 14.18 -3.57
C HIS A 153 8.27 15.09 -4.76
N LYS A 154 7.42 16.09 -5.06
CA LYS A 154 7.68 17.05 -6.17
C LYS A 154 8.91 17.91 -5.95
N LEU A 155 9.37 18.04 -4.72
CA LEU A 155 10.64 18.69 -4.36
C LEU A 155 11.82 17.72 -4.31
N SER A 156 11.63 16.44 -4.61
CA SER A 156 12.65 15.39 -4.57
C SER A 156 13.30 15.22 -3.18
N ILE A 157 12.50 15.37 -2.12
CA ILE A 157 12.90 15.19 -0.72
C ILE A 157 12.05 14.15 0.00
N THR A 158 11.57 13.15 -0.72
CA THR A 158 10.97 11.94 -0.14
C THR A 158 12.08 11.08 0.48
N PRO A 159 11.88 10.48 1.67
CA PRO A 159 12.84 9.56 2.25
C PRO A 159 13.20 8.43 1.27
N ARG A 160 14.49 8.15 1.17
CA ARG A 160 15.05 7.20 0.20
C ARG A 160 14.40 5.82 0.31
N TYR A 161 14.23 5.34 1.52
CA TYR A 161 13.69 4.00 1.77
C TYR A 161 12.33 3.76 1.10
N ILE A 162 11.38 4.70 1.26
CA ILE A 162 10.06 4.59 0.64
C ILE A 162 10.09 4.92 -0.86
N GLN A 163 11.02 5.78 -1.28
CA GLN A 163 11.21 6.11 -2.69
C GLN A 163 11.78 4.92 -3.47
N ASP A 164 12.69 4.15 -2.88
CA ASP A 164 13.30 2.99 -3.52
C ASP A 164 12.27 1.90 -3.85
N THR A 165 11.27 1.68 -2.99
CA THR A 165 10.19 0.72 -3.29
C THR A 165 9.32 1.16 -4.47
N ALA A 166 9.01 2.45 -4.57
CA ALA A 166 8.27 3.00 -5.71
C ALA A 166 9.12 2.97 -6.99
N HIS A 167 10.41 3.22 -6.88
CA HIS A 167 11.37 3.14 -8.00
C HIS A 167 11.52 1.70 -8.50
N SER A 168 11.74 0.74 -7.61
CA SER A 168 11.77 -0.68 -7.95
C SER A 168 10.52 -1.07 -8.75
N HIS A 169 9.34 -0.73 -8.25
CA HIS A 169 8.09 -1.04 -8.92
C HIS A 169 7.99 -0.38 -10.31
N SER A 170 8.53 0.82 -10.46
CA SER A 170 8.52 1.52 -11.76
C SER A 170 9.42 0.88 -12.81
N VAL A 171 10.44 0.13 -12.40
CA VAL A 171 11.43 -0.52 -13.28
C VAL A 171 11.13 -2.00 -13.48
N THR A 172 10.85 -2.73 -12.39
CA THR A 172 10.69 -4.20 -12.40
C THR A 172 9.25 -4.66 -12.26
N CYS A 173 8.28 -3.74 -12.19
CA CYS A 173 6.87 -4.01 -11.94
C CYS A 173 6.59 -4.71 -10.59
N ASN A 174 7.53 -4.65 -9.66
CA ASN A 174 7.36 -5.09 -8.28
C ASN A 174 8.20 -4.23 -7.32
N GLN A 175 7.85 -4.23 -6.03
CA GLN A 175 8.46 -3.32 -5.06
C GLN A 175 9.85 -3.76 -4.54
N MET A 176 10.39 -4.92 -4.94
CA MET A 176 11.58 -5.53 -4.32
C MET A 176 12.63 -6.02 -5.32
N TRP A 177 12.65 -5.51 -6.54
CA TRP A 177 13.62 -5.87 -7.57
C TRP A 177 13.66 -7.39 -7.90
N VAL A 178 12.54 -8.09 -7.73
CA VAL A 178 12.40 -9.49 -8.14
C VAL A 178 12.41 -9.55 -9.65
N LYS A 179 13.28 -10.37 -10.22
CA LYS A 179 13.33 -10.61 -11.65
C LYS A 179 12.23 -11.59 -12.06
N GLU A 180 11.84 -11.56 -13.33
CA GLU A 180 10.78 -12.42 -13.82
C GLU A 180 11.15 -13.91 -13.75
N ASP A 181 12.40 -14.24 -14.05
CA ASP A 181 12.93 -15.60 -13.91
C ASP A 181 12.87 -16.06 -12.43
N GLU A 182 13.32 -15.23 -11.49
CA GLU A 182 13.21 -15.51 -10.05
C GLU A 182 11.76 -15.75 -9.62
N TRP A 183 10.82 -14.99 -10.17
CA TRP A 183 9.39 -15.16 -9.88
C TRP A 183 8.86 -16.49 -10.40
N ILE A 184 9.17 -16.83 -11.66
CA ILE A 184 8.75 -18.08 -12.29
C ILE A 184 9.34 -19.29 -11.57
N ASP A 185 10.62 -19.22 -11.25
CA ASP A 185 11.32 -20.29 -10.50
C ASP A 185 10.69 -20.49 -9.11
N THR A 186 10.32 -19.40 -8.43
CA THR A 186 9.61 -19.49 -7.14
C THR A 186 8.27 -20.22 -7.29
N LEU A 187 7.49 -19.91 -8.31
CA LEU A 187 6.21 -20.58 -8.53
C LEU A 187 6.38 -22.07 -8.84
N GLN A 188 7.38 -22.42 -9.62
CA GLN A 188 7.69 -23.82 -9.94
C GLN A 188 8.09 -24.61 -8.68
N TRP A 189 8.95 -24.03 -7.87
CA TRP A 189 9.34 -24.61 -6.59
C TRP A 189 8.14 -24.79 -5.65
N GLN A 190 7.30 -23.77 -5.50
CA GLN A 190 6.10 -23.85 -4.67
C GLN A 190 5.06 -24.85 -5.22
N GLU A 191 5.01 -25.05 -6.53
CA GLU A 191 4.20 -26.12 -7.12
C GLU A 191 4.77 -27.51 -6.79
N GLU A 192 6.09 -27.66 -6.80
CA GLU A 192 6.75 -28.92 -6.42
C GLU A 192 6.47 -29.26 -4.95
N ASP A 193 6.65 -28.30 -4.04
CA ASP A 193 6.33 -28.49 -2.61
C ASP A 193 4.84 -28.83 -2.40
N ALA A 194 3.94 -28.18 -3.09
CA ALA A 194 2.50 -28.48 -3.00
C ALA A 194 2.14 -29.88 -3.50
N ARG A 195 2.89 -30.43 -4.44
CA ARG A 195 2.68 -31.80 -4.97
C ARG A 195 3.06 -32.91 -4.00
N ASP A 196 3.86 -32.61 -3.00
CA ASP A 196 4.12 -33.54 -1.92
C ASP A 196 2.84 -33.86 -1.11
N GLU A 197 1.91 -32.90 -1.06
CA GLU A 197 0.60 -33.05 -0.42
C GLU A 197 -0.48 -33.50 -1.41
N ILE A 198 -0.52 -32.92 -2.61
CA ILE A 198 -1.53 -33.14 -3.64
C ILE A 198 -0.86 -33.33 -5.00
N SER A 199 -0.69 -34.56 -5.43
CA SER A 199 0.16 -34.97 -6.58
C SER A 199 -0.24 -34.33 -7.92
N ASP A 200 -1.49 -33.97 -8.12
CA ASP A 200 -2.02 -33.35 -9.34
C ASP A 200 -2.20 -31.82 -9.24
N LEU A 201 -1.80 -31.21 -8.11
CA LEU A 201 -1.86 -29.77 -7.95
C LEU A 201 -1.01 -29.04 -9.00
N ARG A 202 -1.53 -27.91 -9.47
CA ARG A 202 -0.83 -27.00 -10.37
C ARG A 202 -1.00 -25.56 -9.89
N ILE A 203 0.04 -24.75 -10.06
CA ILE A 203 0.00 -23.29 -9.94
C ILE A 203 -0.07 -22.73 -11.38
N PRO A 204 -1.25 -22.42 -11.88
CA PRO A 204 -1.39 -21.98 -13.27
C PRO A 204 -0.84 -20.56 -13.46
N LEU A 205 0.16 -20.43 -14.32
CA LEU A 205 0.76 -19.16 -14.72
C LEU A 205 0.21 -18.71 -16.06
N GLU A 206 -0.20 -17.45 -16.18
CA GLU A 206 -0.66 -16.81 -17.42
C GLU A 206 -1.85 -17.54 -18.12
N LYS A 207 -2.66 -18.28 -17.36
CA LYS A 207 -3.82 -18.97 -17.93
C LYS A 207 -4.91 -17.95 -18.27
N GLU A 208 -5.21 -17.82 -19.56
CA GLU A 208 -6.29 -16.97 -20.03
C GLU A 208 -7.68 -17.58 -19.79
N GLY A 209 -8.66 -16.73 -19.47
CA GLY A 209 -10.05 -17.12 -19.27
C GLY A 209 -10.34 -17.79 -17.94
N ALA A 210 -9.39 -17.80 -17.01
CA ALA A 210 -9.62 -18.25 -15.63
C ALA A 210 -10.64 -17.33 -14.92
N ASP A 211 -11.39 -17.87 -13.97
CA ASP A 211 -12.33 -17.05 -13.18
C ASP A 211 -11.58 -16.02 -12.30
N ILE A 212 -10.46 -16.42 -11.73
CA ILE A 212 -9.72 -15.65 -10.73
C ILE A 212 -8.29 -15.39 -11.20
N MET A 213 -7.85 -14.13 -11.11
CA MET A 213 -6.43 -13.78 -11.04
C MET A 213 -6.05 -13.61 -9.57
N TYR A 214 -5.16 -14.48 -9.06
CA TYR A 214 -4.57 -14.33 -7.74
C TYR A 214 -3.28 -13.53 -7.84
N SER A 215 -3.15 -12.49 -7.04
CA SER A 215 -1.96 -11.65 -7.00
C SER A 215 -1.48 -11.44 -5.57
N VAL A 216 -0.17 -11.41 -5.41
CA VAL A 216 0.53 -11.37 -4.13
C VAL A 216 1.30 -10.06 -3.97
N ILE A 217 2.18 -9.95 -3.00
CA ILE A 217 3.14 -8.86 -2.88
C ILE A 217 4.57 -9.41 -2.88
N ALA A 218 5.52 -8.60 -3.32
CA ALA A 218 6.90 -9.04 -3.46
C ALA A 218 7.57 -9.59 -2.18
N PRO A 219 7.21 -9.17 -0.94
CA PRO A 219 7.65 -9.86 0.26
C PRO A 219 7.27 -11.34 0.37
N GLU A 220 6.15 -11.76 -0.22
CA GLU A 220 5.70 -13.15 -0.15
C GLU A 220 6.72 -14.08 -0.84
N PRO A 221 7.04 -13.95 -2.15
CA PRO A 221 8.04 -14.82 -2.77
C PRO A 221 9.45 -14.69 -2.18
N LYS A 222 9.78 -13.58 -1.54
CA LYS A 222 11.10 -13.33 -0.97
C LYS A 222 11.30 -13.91 0.44
N PHE A 223 10.28 -13.92 1.27
CA PHE A 223 10.41 -14.22 2.70
C PHE A 223 9.39 -15.22 3.23
N GLN A 224 8.32 -15.48 2.51
CA GLN A 224 7.19 -16.30 2.93
C GLN A 224 6.58 -17.03 1.72
N ALA A 225 7.43 -17.62 0.88
CA ALA A 225 6.99 -18.21 -0.39
C ALA A 225 5.98 -19.36 -0.17
N GLU A 226 6.01 -20.02 0.98
CA GLU A 226 5.04 -21.02 1.39
C GLU A 226 3.58 -20.54 1.40
N LEU A 227 3.32 -19.25 1.53
CA LEU A 227 1.96 -18.71 1.44
C LEU A 227 1.35 -18.92 0.04
N ILE A 228 2.17 -19.00 -0.99
CA ILE A 228 1.75 -19.22 -2.37
C ILE A 228 1.26 -20.65 -2.53
N TYR A 229 2.03 -21.63 -2.07
CA TYR A 229 1.60 -23.02 -2.16
C TYR A 229 0.39 -23.29 -1.27
N GLN A 230 0.32 -22.72 -0.07
CA GLN A 230 -0.83 -22.87 0.82
C GLN A 230 -2.12 -22.33 0.18
N ALA A 231 -2.03 -21.16 -0.49
CA ALA A 231 -3.15 -20.65 -1.28
C ALA A 231 -3.53 -21.60 -2.43
N ALA A 232 -2.54 -22.15 -3.13
CA ALA A 232 -2.77 -23.11 -4.22
C ALA A 232 -3.46 -24.38 -3.74
N VAL A 233 -3.08 -24.93 -2.57
CA VAL A 233 -3.75 -26.08 -1.93
C VAL A 233 -5.21 -25.75 -1.63
N ILE A 234 -5.49 -24.59 -1.03
CA ILE A 234 -6.85 -24.14 -0.75
C ILE A 234 -7.67 -24.02 -2.03
N PHE A 235 -7.08 -23.44 -3.09
CA PHE A 235 -7.77 -23.23 -4.36
C PHE A 235 -8.04 -24.54 -5.08
N HIS A 236 -7.10 -25.50 -5.02
CA HIS A 236 -7.28 -26.85 -5.56
C HIS A 236 -8.43 -27.58 -4.86
N VAL A 237 -8.41 -27.63 -3.52
CA VAL A 237 -9.47 -28.26 -2.71
C VAL A 237 -10.83 -27.62 -2.94
N ALA A 238 -10.87 -26.30 -3.10
CA ALA A 238 -12.09 -25.56 -3.41
C ALA A 238 -12.56 -25.73 -4.87
N GLY A 239 -11.81 -26.42 -5.72
CA GLY A 239 -12.14 -26.62 -7.14
C GLY A 239 -12.23 -25.30 -7.91
N LEU A 240 -11.29 -24.37 -7.67
CA LEU A 240 -11.28 -23.05 -8.30
C LEU A 240 -10.60 -23.06 -9.66
N ASP A 241 -11.13 -22.26 -10.56
CA ASP A 241 -10.46 -21.91 -11.81
C ASP A 241 -9.72 -20.57 -11.64
N TRP A 242 -8.40 -20.62 -11.59
CA TRP A 242 -7.56 -19.49 -11.24
C TRP A 242 -6.27 -19.43 -12.03
N THR A 243 -5.58 -18.29 -11.95
CA THR A 243 -4.25 -18.08 -12.53
C THR A 243 -3.45 -17.08 -11.73
N MET A 244 -2.14 -17.17 -11.80
CA MET A 244 -1.22 -16.10 -11.40
C MET A 244 -0.66 -15.42 -12.63
N PRO A 245 -0.47 -14.10 -12.62
CA PRO A 245 0.19 -13.41 -13.71
C PRO A 245 1.72 -13.50 -13.59
N ALA A 246 2.39 -13.43 -14.74
CA ALA A 246 3.79 -13.09 -14.83
C ALA A 246 3.98 -11.57 -14.64
N THR A 247 5.08 -11.02 -15.08
CA THR A 247 5.32 -9.58 -15.05
C THR A 247 4.71 -8.89 -16.28
N PRO A 248 3.98 -7.77 -16.11
CA PRO A 248 3.56 -7.14 -14.87
C PRO A 248 2.30 -7.79 -14.28
N GLY A 249 2.00 -7.51 -13.01
CA GLY A 249 0.68 -7.77 -12.44
C GLY A 249 0.65 -8.73 -11.25
N TRP A 250 1.70 -9.51 -11.01
CA TRP A 250 1.75 -10.41 -9.87
C TRP A 250 1.94 -9.65 -8.53
N ASP A 251 2.77 -8.59 -8.50
CA ASP A 251 2.88 -7.72 -7.33
C ASP A 251 1.77 -6.67 -7.36
N ASN A 252 0.80 -6.83 -6.50
CA ASN A 252 -0.34 -5.93 -6.38
C ASN A 252 -0.09 -4.74 -5.44
N SER A 253 1.09 -4.63 -4.84
CA SER A 253 1.45 -3.50 -3.97
C SER A 253 1.45 -2.17 -4.72
N ASP A 254 1.39 -1.08 -3.99
CA ASP A 254 1.48 0.27 -4.53
C ASP A 254 2.03 1.22 -3.46
N MET A 255 3.30 1.08 -3.19
CA MET A 255 3.98 1.88 -2.17
C MET A 255 4.13 3.35 -2.58
N ALA A 256 4.01 3.66 -3.88
CA ALA A 256 3.96 5.03 -4.37
C ALA A 256 2.77 5.82 -3.78
N MET A 257 1.72 5.13 -3.30
CA MET A 257 0.63 5.73 -2.53
C MET A 257 1.14 6.49 -1.29
N TYR A 258 2.23 6.05 -0.72
CA TYR A 258 2.82 6.65 0.49
C TYR A 258 3.86 7.72 0.19
N THR A 259 4.39 7.79 -1.02
CA THR A 259 5.27 8.89 -1.47
C THR A 259 4.47 10.12 -1.90
N GLY A 260 3.21 9.91 -2.32
CA GLY A 260 2.38 10.93 -2.94
C GLY A 260 2.62 11.11 -4.44
N ASP A 261 3.34 10.19 -5.07
CA ASP A 261 3.58 10.15 -6.51
C ASP A 261 2.35 9.61 -7.25
N ASN A 262 1.51 10.52 -7.71
CA ASN A 262 0.28 10.15 -8.43
C ASN A 262 0.55 9.49 -9.79
N GLU A 263 1.66 9.82 -10.45
CA GLU A 263 1.98 9.29 -11.78
C GLU A 263 2.34 7.82 -11.66
N ILE A 264 3.31 7.50 -10.80
CA ILE A 264 3.73 6.11 -10.56
C ILE A 264 2.59 5.29 -9.97
N MET A 265 1.86 5.80 -8.96
CA MET A 265 0.65 5.14 -8.46
C MET A 265 -0.32 4.74 -9.57
N GLY A 266 -0.66 5.70 -10.42
CA GLY A 266 -1.61 5.47 -11.52
C GLY A 266 -1.11 4.45 -12.52
N ARG A 267 0.19 4.47 -12.83
CA ARG A 267 0.83 3.52 -13.76
C ARG A 267 0.82 2.09 -13.20
N ILE A 268 1.26 1.92 -11.96
CA ILE A 268 1.27 0.62 -11.28
C ILE A 268 -0.13 0.02 -11.28
N LYS A 269 -1.10 0.78 -10.82
CA LYS A 269 -2.47 0.27 -10.68
C LYS A 269 -3.13 -0.03 -12.03
N ARG A 270 -2.86 0.77 -13.04
CA ARG A 270 -3.34 0.52 -14.41
C ARG A 270 -2.77 -0.76 -14.98
N ALA A 271 -1.45 -0.97 -14.89
CA ALA A 271 -0.78 -2.18 -15.37
C ALA A 271 -1.35 -3.45 -14.74
N HIS A 272 -1.67 -3.42 -13.44
CA HIS A 272 -2.29 -4.53 -12.74
C HIS A 272 -3.68 -4.89 -13.33
N PHE A 273 -4.52 -3.91 -13.60
CA PHE A 273 -5.85 -4.14 -14.19
C PHE A 273 -5.80 -4.46 -15.69
N GLU A 274 -4.83 -3.91 -16.42
CA GLU A 274 -4.59 -4.26 -17.83
C GLU A 274 -4.15 -5.72 -17.97
N THR A 275 -3.32 -6.23 -17.03
CA THR A 275 -2.96 -7.65 -16.97
C THR A 275 -4.18 -8.52 -16.71
N ALA A 276 -5.03 -8.17 -15.76
CA ALA A 276 -6.26 -8.91 -15.49
C ALA A 276 -7.21 -8.93 -16.71
N ALA A 277 -7.32 -7.80 -17.41
CA ALA A 277 -8.11 -7.71 -18.64
C ALA A 277 -7.51 -8.55 -19.79
N ARG A 278 -6.18 -8.55 -19.95
CA ARG A 278 -5.46 -9.37 -20.93
C ARG A 278 -5.69 -10.86 -20.68
N LEU A 279 -5.63 -11.27 -19.42
CA LEU A 279 -5.91 -12.66 -19.02
C LEU A 279 -7.41 -13.00 -19.05
N ARG A 280 -8.29 -12.03 -19.30
CA ARG A 280 -9.74 -12.21 -19.39
C ARG A 280 -10.35 -12.87 -18.14
N VAL A 281 -9.85 -12.50 -16.96
CA VAL A 281 -10.38 -12.99 -15.69
C VAL A 281 -11.64 -12.22 -15.26
N ASN A 282 -12.50 -12.86 -14.49
CA ASN A 282 -13.74 -12.24 -13.99
C ASN A 282 -13.53 -11.41 -12.72
N ARG A 283 -12.52 -11.76 -11.91
CA ARG A 283 -12.19 -11.06 -10.67
C ARG A 283 -10.72 -11.21 -10.28
N ILE A 284 -10.27 -10.30 -9.44
CA ILE A 284 -8.94 -10.32 -8.85
C ILE A 284 -9.08 -10.65 -7.37
N VAL A 285 -8.38 -11.68 -6.91
CA VAL A 285 -8.20 -11.97 -5.48
C VAL A 285 -6.80 -11.51 -5.10
N MET A 286 -6.74 -10.56 -4.19
CA MET A 286 -5.49 -9.99 -3.69
C MET A 286 -5.09 -10.71 -2.40
N GLY A 287 -3.83 -11.12 -2.31
CA GLY A 287 -3.24 -11.74 -1.13
C GLY A 287 -3.36 -10.87 0.13
N GLU A 288 -2.48 -11.04 1.07
CA GLU A 288 -2.67 -10.53 2.44
C GLU A 288 -2.51 -9.01 2.60
N CYS A 289 -1.99 -8.31 1.61
CA CYS A 289 -1.57 -6.93 1.74
C CYS A 289 -2.72 -5.92 1.80
N GLY A 290 -2.98 -5.39 2.98
CA GLY A 290 -3.93 -4.30 3.17
C GLY A 290 -3.57 -3.00 2.42
N HIS A 291 -2.28 -2.73 2.18
CA HIS A 291 -1.85 -1.56 1.40
C HIS A 291 -2.27 -1.68 -0.06
N ALA A 292 -2.01 -2.84 -0.64
CA ALA A 292 -2.41 -3.16 -2.00
C ALA A 292 -3.92 -3.01 -2.17
N PHE A 293 -4.69 -3.62 -1.28
CA PHE A 293 -6.15 -3.53 -1.28
C PHE A 293 -6.66 -2.09 -1.12
N ARG A 294 -6.08 -1.31 -0.20
CA ARG A 294 -6.40 0.10 -0.07
C ARG A 294 -6.08 0.89 -1.33
N SER A 295 -4.96 0.61 -1.99
CA SER A 295 -4.51 1.34 -3.16
C SER A 295 -5.48 1.22 -4.34
N VAL A 296 -6.13 0.08 -4.53
CA VAL A 296 -7.15 -0.12 -5.56
C VAL A 296 -8.21 0.97 -5.54
N TYR A 297 -8.71 1.29 -4.36
CA TYR A 297 -9.78 2.28 -4.20
C TYR A 297 -9.26 3.71 -4.06
N ASP A 298 -8.20 3.91 -3.27
CA ASP A 298 -7.66 5.25 -3.03
C ASP A 298 -7.01 5.81 -4.30
N VAL A 299 -6.24 4.99 -5.05
CA VAL A 299 -5.62 5.39 -6.32
C VAL A 299 -6.65 5.38 -7.45
N GLY A 300 -7.46 4.32 -7.54
CA GLY A 300 -8.51 4.21 -8.55
C GLY A 300 -9.43 5.42 -8.56
N ASN A 301 -9.95 5.80 -7.40
CA ASN A 301 -10.85 6.92 -7.28
C ASN A 301 -10.17 8.29 -7.48
N ARG A 302 -8.99 8.49 -6.87
CA ARG A 302 -8.34 9.81 -6.81
C ARG A 302 -7.45 10.12 -8.01
N VAL A 303 -6.83 9.10 -8.59
CA VAL A 303 -5.83 9.26 -9.66
C VAL A 303 -6.38 8.81 -11.01
N LEU A 304 -7.07 7.66 -11.05
CA LEU A 304 -7.59 7.08 -12.29
C LEU A 304 -9.03 7.47 -12.58
N GLY A 305 -9.71 8.12 -11.64
CA GLY A 305 -11.09 8.57 -11.81
C GLY A 305 -12.15 7.44 -11.83
N TRP A 306 -11.79 6.26 -11.34
CA TRP A 306 -12.73 5.14 -11.26
C TRP A 306 -13.76 5.36 -10.15
N ARG A 307 -15.03 5.14 -10.44
CA ARG A 307 -16.06 5.04 -9.39
C ARG A 307 -16.01 3.69 -8.69
N MET A 308 -15.78 2.65 -9.47
CA MET A 308 -15.53 1.28 -9.03
C MET A 308 -14.34 0.73 -9.83
N PRO A 309 -13.59 -0.25 -9.29
CA PRO A 309 -12.57 -0.96 -10.08
C PRO A 309 -13.20 -1.55 -11.35
N PRO A 310 -12.52 -1.51 -12.51
CA PRO A 310 -13.04 -2.03 -13.76
C PRO A 310 -13.24 -3.56 -13.76
N ILE A 311 -12.51 -4.27 -12.91
CA ILE A 311 -12.69 -5.69 -12.62
C ILE A 311 -12.91 -5.82 -11.11
N PRO A 312 -13.87 -6.64 -10.64
CA PRO A 312 -14.09 -6.85 -9.21
C PRO A 312 -12.84 -7.28 -8.48
N VAL A 313 -12.60 -6.70 -7.30
CA VAL A 313 -11.44 -7.00 -6.45
C VAL A 313 -11.91 -7.47 -5.10
N GLN A 314 -11.33 -8.57 -4.63
CA GLN A 314 -11.60 -9.16 -3.33
C GLN A 314 -10.28 -9.35 -2.56
N HIS A 315 -10.28 -9.07 -1.26
CA HIS A 315 -9.16 -9.36 -0.39
C HIS A 315 -9.18 -10.84 0.03
N ALA A 316 -8.03 -11.48 0.19
CA ALA A 316 -7.93 -12.90 0.55
C ALA A 316 -8.79 -13.27 1.78
N ILE A 317 -8.81 -12.45 2.82
CA ILE A 317 -9.66 -12.68 4.00
C ILE A 317 -11.16 -12.74 3.67
N ASP A 318 -11.63 -11.86 2.79
CA ASP A 318 -13.01 -11.88 2.31
C ASP A 318 -13.29 -13.13 1.49
N PHE A 319 -12.34 -13.53 0.67
CA PHE A 319 -12.43 -14.71 -0.17
C PHE A 319 -12.45 -16.01 0.65
N TYR A 320 -11.54 -16.18 1.59
CA TYR A 320 -11.54 -17.34 2.49
C TYR A 320 -12.81 -17.43 3.36
N TYR A 321 -13.31 -16.27 3.82
CA TYR A 321 -14.59 -16.21 4.50
C TYR A 321 -15.75 -16.79 3.65
N GLU A 322 -15.81 -16.42 2.36
CA GLU A 322 -16.83 -16.94 1.44
C GLU A 322 -16.68 -18.46 1.23
N LEU A 323 -15.46 -18.94 0.95
CA LEU A 323 -15.21 -20.38 0.75
C LEU A 323 -15.64 -21.22 1.97
N LEU A 324 -15.37 -20.74 3.18
CA LEU A 324 -15.79 -21.41 4.43
C LEU A 324 -17.31 -21.36 4.59
N LYS A 325 -17.93 -20.20 4.36
CA LYS A 325 -19.38 -20.02 4.47
C LYS A 325 -20.18 -20.86 3.49
N GLU A 326 -19.70 -21.00 2.28
CA GLU A 326 -20.31 -21.80 1.23
C GLU A 326 -20.00 -23.31 1.36
N GLY A 327 -19.15 -23.67 2.34
CA GLY A 327 -18.74 -25.06 2.56
C GLY A 327 -17.85 -25.63 1.47
N ARG A 328 -17.25 -24.79 0.65
CA ARG A 328 -16.30 -25.18 -0.40
C ARG A 328 -14.97 -25.67 0.16
N ILE A 329 -14.61 -25.17 1.33
CA ILE A 329 -13.50 -25.69 2.13
C ILE A 329 -13.99 -25.98 3.55
N ARG A 330 -13.34 -26.94 4.21
CA ARG A 330 -13.63 -27.30 5.60
C ARG A 330 -12.33 -27.48 6.36
N VAL A 331 -12.32 -27.01 7.59
CA VAL A 331 -11.19 -27.17 8.49
C VAL A 331 -11.24 -28.56 9.13
N ALA A 332 -10.29 -29.42 8.83
CA ALA A 332 -10.24 -30.76 9.39
C ALA A 332 -9.81 -30.79 10.87
N LYS A 333 -8.91 -29.87 11.24
CA LYS A 333 -8.40 -29.74 12.61
C LYS A 333 -8.10 -28.27 12.91
N LYS A 334 -8.60 -27.79 14.05
CA LYS A 334 -8.31 -26.43 14.51
C LYS A 334 -6.95 -26.36 15.18
N PHE A 335 -6.30 -25.21 15.03
CA PHE A 335 -5.11 -24.87 15.77
C PHE A 335 -5.46 -24.71 17.26
N GLN A 336 -4.68 -25.36 18.14
CA GLN A 336 -5.05 -25.52 19.54
C GLN A 336 -4.57 -24.37 20.44
N GLU A 337 -3.44 -23.78 20.08
CA GLU A 337 -2.89 -22.67 20.88
C GLU A 337 -3.73 -21.41 20.73
N PRO A 338 -3.85 -20.58 21.80
CA PRO A 338 -4.54 -19.32 21.71
C PRO A 338 -3.87 -18.40 20.70
N VAL A 339 -4.65 -17.82 19.80
CA VAL A 339 -4.19 -16.85 18.81
C VAL A 339 -4.75 -15.46 19.12
N THR A 340 -4.06 -14.44 18.65
CA THR A 340 -4.55 -13.07 18.70
C THR A 340 -4.50 -12.44 17.30
N LEU A 341 -5.37 -11.46 17.06
CA LEU A 341 -5.46 -10.74 15.79
C LEU A 341 -5.12 -9.27 15.96
N HIS A 342 -4.07 -8.83 15.28
CA HIS A 342 -3.88 -7.41 15.01
C HIS A 342 -4.67 -7.02 13.76
N ASP A 343 -5.70 -6.20 13.90
CA ASP A 343 -6.54 -5.74 12.78
C ASP A 343 -5.74 -4.81 11.84
N PRO A 344 -5.48 -5.19 10.58
CA PRO A 344 -4.70 -4.35 9.67
C PRO A 344 -5.46 -3.08 9.30
N CYS A 345 -4.92 -1.91 9.63
CA CYS A 345 -5.61 -0.63 9.48
C CYS A 345 -6.15 -0.36 8.05
N ASN A 346 -5.47 -0.84 7.02
CA ASN A 346 -5.87 -0.66 5.62
C ASN A 346 -6.97 -1.63 5.17
N VAL A 347 -7.15 -2.73 5.87
CA VAL A 347 -8.21 -3.73 5.62
C VAL A 347 -9.48 -3.39 6.38
N VAL A 348 -9.33 -2.94 7.64
CA VAL A 348 -10.50 -2.72 8.51
C VAL A 348 -11.09 -1.32 8.36
N ARG A 349 -10.25 -0.24 8.32
CA ARG A 349 -10.76 1.13 8.24
C ARG A 349 -11.30 1.47 6.87
N GLY A 350 -12.61 1.60 6.80
CA GLY A 350 -13.32 1.90 5.56
C GLY A 350 -13.56 0.72 4.63
N ARG A 351 -13.20 -0.53 5.05
CA ARG A 351 -13.48 -1.76 4.31
C ARG A 351 -14.27 -2.79 5.11
N GLY A 352 -14.26 -2.71 6.43
CA GLY A 352 -15.14 -3.48 7.33
C GLY A 352 -14.86 -4.99 7.39
N LEU A 353 -13.67 -5.45 6.99
CA LEU A 353 -13.37 -6.88 6.92
C LEU A 353 -13.03 -7.52 8.28
N HIS A 354 -13.07 -6.77 9.37
CA HIS A 354 -12.68 -7.22 10.70
C HIS A 354 -13.50 -8.40 11.23
N GLU A 355 -14.81 -8.46 10.95
CA GLU A 355 -15.64 -9.59 11.38
C GLU A 355 -15.43 -10.82 10.49
N LYS A 356 -15.14 -10.63 9.21
CA LYS A 356 -14.78 -11.74 8.30
C LYS A 356 -13.47 -12.40 8.73
N ALA A 357 -12.46 -11.59 9.11
CA ALA A 357 -11.21 -12.12 9.68
C ALA A 357 -11.45 -12.94 10.95
N ARG A 358 -12.31 -12.45 11.86
CA ARG A 358 -12.67 -13.19 13.09
C ARG A 358 -13.43 -14.47 12.81
N TYR A 359 -14.29 -14.47 11.81
CA TYR A 359 -14.96 -15.69 11.38
C TYR A 359 -13.96 -16.74 10.92
N VAL A 360 -13.03 -16.37 10.00
CA VAL A 360 -11.97 -17.27 9.52
C VAL A 360 -11.15 -17.82 10.69
N ILE A 361 -10.71 -16.98 11.63
CA ILE A 361 -9.95 -17.41 12.80
C ILE A 361 -10.75 -18.40 13.67
N ARG A 362 -12.01 -18.11 13.95
CA ARG A 362 -12.85 -19.02 14.78
C ARG A 362 -13.11 -20.36 14.11
N GLU A 363 -13.12 -20.41 12.78
CA GLU A 363 -13.23 -21.70 12.07
C GLU A 363 -11.90 -22.44 12.09
N THR A 364 -10.75 -21.76 12.10
CA THR A 364 -9.41 -22.36 12.00
C THR A 364 -8.69 -22.56 13.34
N CYS A 365 -9.07 -21.83 14.38
CA CYS A 365 -8.44 -21.85 15.71
C CYS A 365 -9.48 -22.11 16.82
N GLU A 366 -9.06 -22.76 17.90
CA GLU A 366 -9.93 -23.02 19.05
C GLU A 366 -10.20 -21.76 19.88
N THR A 367 -9.19 -20.93 20.07
CA THR A 367 -9.27 -19.76 20.96
C THR A 367 -8.73 -18.51 20.29
N LEU A 368 -9.58 -17.49 20.15
CA LEU A 368 -9.19 -16.13 19.76
C LEU A 368 -9.16 -15.25 21.01
N VAL A 369 -7.99 -14.69 21.32
CA VAL A 369 -7.81 -13.66 22.35
C VAL A 369 -7.77 -12.30 21.70
N GLU A 370 -8.74 -11.46 21.97
CA GLU A 370 -8.84 -10.14 21.35
C GLU A 370 -7.81 -9.17 21.91
N MET A 371 -7.11 -8.45 21.02
CA MET A 371 -6.33 -7.27 21.39
C MET A 371 -7.24 -6.11 21.80
N HIS A 372 -6.72 -5.17 22.56
CA HIS A 372 -7.46 -3.99 22.95
C HIS A 372 -6.60 -2.72 22.76
N PRO A 373 -7.07 -1.70 22.01
CA PRO A 373 -8.27 -1.66 21.17
C PRO A 373 -8.16 -2.55 19.93
N ASN A 374 -9.29 -2.94 19.36
CA ASN A 374 -9.37 -3.81 18.18
C ASN A 374 -10.26 -3.22 17.08
N ARG A 375 -10.45 -3.97 16.00
CA ARG A 375 -11.25 -3.60 14.82
C ARG A 375 -10.74 -2.29 14.21
N GLU A 376 -11.63 -1.39 13.81
CA GLU A 376 -11.26 -0.07 13.27
C GLU A 376 -10.59 0.85 14.30
N HIS A 377 -10.74 0.56 15.59
CA HIS A 377 -10.14 1.33 16.69
C HIS A 377 -8.69 0.92 17.02
N ASN A 378 -8.16 -0.13 16.41
CA ASN A 378 -6.79 -0.61 16.63
C ASN A 378 -5.73 0.47 16.40
N TYR A 379 -4.56 0.28 17.00
CA TYR A 379 -3.38 1.09 16.65
C TYR A 379 -2.75 0.60 15.35
N CYS A 380 -2.02 1.47 14.67
CA CYS A 380 -1.26 1.10 13.48
C CYS A 380 0.04 0.39 13.89
N CYS A 381 0.38 -0.70 13.19
CA CYS A 381 1.65 -1.42 13.38
C CYS A 381 2.86 -0.68 12.81
N ALA A 382 2.66 0.43 12.13
CA ALA A 382 3.65 1.24 11.41
C ALA A 382 4.29 0.58 10.16
N ALA A 383 3.94 -0.65 9.84
CA ALA A 383 4.65 -1.45 8.82
C ALA A 383 4.53 -0.98 7.37
N GLY A 384 3.81 0.03 7.01
CA GLY A 384 3.66 0.31 5.58
C GLY A 384 3.53 1.77 5.19
N GLY A 385 3.19 2.64 6.07
CA GLY A 385 3.00 4.05 5.75
C GLY A 385 3.98 4.99 6.45
N GLY A 386 4.81 4.45 7.34
CA GLY A 386 5.87 5.13 8.04
C GLY A 386 7.26 4.75 7.54
N VAL A 387 8.24 5.53 7.89
CA VAL A 387 9.67 5.34 7.61
C VAL A 387 10.41 5.22 8.91
#